data_1ddebea835b393fd437d2eb1846542b8
#
_entry.id   1ddebea835b393fd437d2eb1846542b8
#
_cell.length_a   1.000
_cell.length_b   1.000
_cell.length_c   1.000
_cell.angle_alpha   90.00
_cell.angle_beta   90.00
_cell.angle_gamma   90.00
#
_symmetry.space_group_name_H-M   'P 1'
#
loop_
_entity.id
_entity.type
_entity.pdbx_description
1 polymer ?
#
loop_
_entity_poly.entity_id
_entity_poly.type
_entity_poly.pdbx_seq_one_letter_code
_entity_poly.pdbx_strand_id
1 'polypeptide(L)'
;MSARNLAAAKRLRKELANLEKNIDPEDDVYLRPSSTGLMRWTALIKGPSDTPYADSIFRLIIKCSSDYPLAPPTISFDTKIFHPNVHFGKGDVCLDILKKEWSPAWGLQAACRAVVALLSDPDPSSPLNCDAGNMLRAGDILAYETTARMYAIENGRGIEWPVKAKENDHVTTAQVLQ
;
A
#
# COMPACT_ATOMS: atom_id res chain seq x y z
N MET A 1 -21.97 17.22 -7.78
CA MET A 1 -21.04 16.64 -6.76
C MET A 1 -21.44 17.19 -5.42
N SER A 2 -21.46 16.37 -4.34
CA SER A 2 -21.75 16.89 -3.00
C SER A 2 -20.59 17.74 -2.47
N ALA A 3 -20.88 18.68 -1.53
CA ALA A 3 -19.85 19.52 -0.92
C ALA A 3 -18.71 18.70 -0.27
N ARG A 4 -19.04 17.54 0.31
CA ARG A 4 -18.06 16.61 0.89
C ARG A 4 -17.12 16.02 -0.16
N ASN A 5 -17.64 15.59 -1.32
CA ASN A 5 -16.81 15.10 -2.42
C ASN A 5 -15.85 16.17 -2.93
N LEU A 6 -16.27 17.44 -2.94
CA LEU A 6 -15.41 18.55 -3.35
C LEU A 6 -14.28 18.79 -2.35
N ALA A 7 -14.56 18.69 -1.04
CA ALA A 7 -13.57 18.86 0.02
C ALA A 7 -12.51 17.73 -0.02
N ALA A 8 -12.94 16.47 -0.14
CA ALA A 8 -12.04 15.33 -0.29
C ALA A 8 -11.16 15.46 -1.55
N ALA A 9 -11.76 15.84 -2.69
CA ALA A 9 -11.01 16.04 -3.93
C ALA A 9 -9.99 17.19 -3.83
N LYS A 10 -10.33 18.27 -3.13
CA LYS A 10 -9.39 19.39 -2.87
C LYS A 10 -8.20 18.93 -2.03
N ARG A 11 -8.45 18.15 -0.99
CA ARG A 11 -7.39 17.56 -0.15
C ARG A 11 -6.49 16.65 -0.98
N LEU A 12 -7.03 15.73 -1.77
CA LEU A 12 -6.28 14.80 -2.59
C LEU A 12 -5.45 15.49 -3.69
N ARG A 13 -5.96 16.59 -4.28
CA ARG A 13 -5.14 17.41 -5.20
C ARG A 13 -3.94 18.03 -4.51
N LYS A 14 -4.09 18.49 -3.26
CA LYS A 14 -2.97 19.02 -2.48
C LYS A 14 -1.94 17.95 -2.19
N GLU A 15 -2.37 16.71 -1.88
CA GLU A 15 -1.46 15.60 -1.66
C GLU A 15 -0.70 15.22 -2.93
N LEU A 16 -1.40 15.17 -4.08
CA LEU A 16 -0.75 14.95 -5.38
C LEU A 16 0.33 16.00 -5.65
N ALA A 17 -0.01 17.28 -5.51
CA ALA A 17 0.96 18.35 -5.72
C ALA A 17 2.16 18.29 -4.77
N ASN A 18 1.97 17.81 -3.54
CA ASN A 18 3.06 17.60 -2.60
C ASN A 18 3.96 16.42 -3.01
N LEU A 19 3.36 15.31 -3.47
CA LEU A 19 4.10 14.16 -3.96
C LEU A 19 4.95 14.50 -5.19
N GLU A 20 4.41 15.31 -6.12
CA GLU A 20 5.12 15.76 -7.30
C GLU A 20 6.31 16.68 -7.00
N LYS A 21 6.21 17.48 -5.92
CA LYS A 21 7.28 18.40 -5.48
C LYS A 21 8.39 17.69 -4.69
N ASN A 22 8.02 16.68 -3.88
CA ASN A 22 8.92 16.03 -2.93
C ASN A 22 9.20 14.60 -3.37
N ILE A 23 9.65 14.42 -4.61
CA ILE A 23 10.00 13.11 -5.12
C ILE A 23 11.35 12.70 -4.53
N ASP A 24 11.35 11.67 -3.70
CA ASP A 24 12.55 11.03 -3.18
C ASP A 24 12.83 9.74 -3.96
N PRO A 25 13.98 9.62 -4.64
CA PRO A 25 14.35 8.40 -5.37
C PRO A 25 14.52 7.16 -4.46
N GLU A 26 14.85 7.38 -3.19
CA GLU A 26 15.06 6.32 -2.21
C GLU A 26 13.77 5.93 -1.46
N ASP A 27 12.65 6.63 -1.73
CA ASP A 27 11.38 6.32 -1.09
C ASP A 27 10.96 4.85 -1.40
N ASP A 28 10.41 4.20 -0.42
CA ASP A 28 9.87 2.84 -0.49
C ASP A 28 8.37 2.83 -0.84
N VAL A 29 7.78 4.00 -1.08
CA VAL A 29 6.38 4.21 -1.44
C VAL A 29 6.25 5.09 -2.69
N TYR A 30 5.69 4.55 -3.74
CA TYR A 30 5.30 5.29 -4.94
C TYR A 30 3.79 5.35 -5.07
N LEU A 31 3.23 6.55 -5.26
CA LEU A 31 1.79 6.81 -5.28
C LEU A 31 1.38 7.60 -6.52
N ARG A 32 0.23 7.23 -7.11
CA ARG A 32 -0.41 8.01 -8.17
C ARG A 32 -1.92 7.83 -8.16
N PRO A 33 -2.69 8.83 -8.62
CA PRO A 33 -4.12 8.69 -8.82
C PRO A 33 -4.42 7.71 -9.96
N SER A 34 -5.55 7.00 -9.86
CA SER A 34 -6.07 6.19 -10.95
C SER A 34 -6.59 7.06 -12.09
N SER A 35 -6.59 6.54 -13.31
CA SER A 35 -7.24 7.17 -14.47
C SER A 35 -8.74 7.43 -14.26
N THR A 36 -9.37 6.73 -13.31
CA THR A 36 -10.79 6.89 -12.98
C THR A 36 -11.08 8.06 -12.03
N GLY A 37 -10.06 8.75 -11.52
CA GLY A 37 -10.19 9.97 -10.72
C GLY A 37 -9.50 9.93 -9.37
N LEU A 38 -9.50 11.09 -8.70
CA LEU A 38 -8.75 11.34 -7.46
C LEU A 38 -9.21 10.53 -6.24
N MET A 39 -10.39 9.93 -6.26
CA MET A 39 -10.88 9.13 -5.13
C MET A 39 -10.31 7.70 -5.13
N ARG A 40 -9.56 7.34 -6.17
CA ARG A 40 -8.91 6.03 -6.28
C ARG A 40 -7.44 6.21 -6.68
N TRP A 41 -6.56 5.53 -5.97
CA TRP A 41 -5.12 5.59 -6.17
C TRP A 41 -4.53 4.20 -6.27
N THR A 42 -3.39 4.13 -6.94
CA THR A 42 -2.52 2.96 -6.92
C THR A 42 -1.23 3.34 -6.23
N ALA A 43 -0.74 2.48 -5.35
CA ALA A 43 0.58 2.60 -4.78
C ALA A 43 1.42 1.37 -5.11
N LEU A 44 2.72 1.58 -5.20
CA LEU A 44 3.72 0.52 -5.11
C LEU A 44 4.48 0.73 -3.80
N ILE A 45 4.70 -0.35 -3.08
CA ILE A 45 5.53 -0.36 -1.88
C ILE A 45 6.62 -1.41 -2.02
N LYS A 46 7.81 -1.10 -1.52
CA LYS A 46 8.89 -2.08 -1.37
C LYS A 46 8.66 -2.90 -0.11
N GLY A 47 8.90 -4.20 -0.17
CA GLY A 47 8.93 -5.04 1.02
C GLY A 47 10.11 -4.64 1.91
N PRO A 48 9.89 -4.49 3.25
CA PRO A 48 10.94 -4.08 4.16
C PRO A 48 12.11 -5.06 4.17
N SER A 49 13.33 -4.53 4.32
CA SER A 49 14.51 -5.36 4.59
C SER A 49 14.31 -6.16 5.88
N ASP A 50 15.02 -7.27 6.01
CA ASP A 50 14.96 -8.17 7.17
C ASP A 50 13.57 -8.79 7.45
N THR A 51 12.70 -8.79 6.43
CA THR A 51 11.39 -9.46 6.47
C THR A 51 11.27 -10.50 5.35
N PRO A 52 10.29 -11.41 5.41
CA PRO A 52 10.00 -12.34 4.32
C PRO A 52 9.65 -11.64 2.99
N TYR A 53 9.32 -10.36 3.05
CA TYR A 53 8.88 -9.54 1.92
C TYR A 53 10.01 -8.79 1.22
N ALA A 54 11.24 -8.85 1.73
CA ALA A 54 12.40 -8.19 1.15
C ALA A 54 12.59 -8.53 -0.35
N ASP A 55 13.10 -7.58 -1.11
CA ASP A 55 13.34 -7.67 -2.56
C ASP A 55 12.07 -7.88 -3.40
N SER A 56 10.90 -7.62 -2.84
CA SER A 56 9.62 -7.70 -3.53
C SER A 56 8.90 -6.36 -3.53
N ILE A 57 8.11 -6.12 -4.58
CA ILE A 57 7.30 -4.92 -4.71
C ILE A 57 5.83 -5.34 -4.68
N PHE A 58 5.03 -4.60 -3.95
CA PHE A 58 3.59 -4.88 -3.82
C PHE A 58 2.78 -3.72 -4.35
N ARG A 59 1.75 -4.05 -5.13
CA ARG A 59 0.78 -3.07 -5.61
C ARG A 59 -0.39 -2.99 -4.63
N LEU A 60 -0.73 -1.77 -4.26
CA LEU A 60 -1.88 -1.47 -3.42
C LEU A 60 -2.93 -0.69 -4.21
N ILE A 61 -4.19 -0.96 -3.93
CA ILE A 61 -5.33 -0.15 -4.36
C ILE A 61 -5.84 0.62 -3.15
N ILE A 62 -5.95 1.95 -3.31
CA ILE A 62 -6.40 2.85 -2.26
C ILE A 62 -7.69 3.52 -2.72
N LYS A 63 -8.71 3.51 -1.87
CA LYS A 63 -10.00 4.14 -2.12
C LYS A 63 -10.29 5.12 -1.00
N CYS A 64 -10.58 6.36 -1.36
CA CYS A 64 -11.01 7.42 -0.46
C CYS A 64 -12.52 7.61 -0.53
N SER A 65 -13.17 7.73 0.62
CA SER A 65 -14.58 8.10 0.68
C SER A 65 -14.76 9.62 0.57
N SER A 66 -16.02 10.08 0.48
CA SER A 66 -16.35 11.52 0.56
C SER A 66 -15.96 12.15 1.90
N ASP A 67 -15.75 11.34 2.92
CA ASP A 67 -15.40 11.80 4.26
C ASP A 67 -13.88 11.90 4.49
N TYR A 68 -13.08 11.58 3.47
CA TYR A 68 -11.62 11.77 3.52
C TYR A 68 -11.27 13.26 3.66
N PRO A 69 -10.35 13.67 4.54
CA PRO A 69 -9.49 12.88 5.41
C PRO A 69 -10.04 12.59 6.82
N LEU A 70 -11.29 12.92 7.12
CA LEU A 70 -11.87 12.61 8.45
C LEU A 70 -11.98 11.11 8.67
N ALA A 71 -12.33 10.36 7.62
CA ALA A 71 -12.25 8.91 7.61
C ALA A 71 -10.96 8.47 6.89
N PRO A 72 -10.30 7.39 7.36
CA PRO A 72 -9.15 6.81 6.67
C PRO A 72 -9.53 6.29 5.29
N PRO A 73 -8.56 6.18 4.36
CA PRO A 73 -8.76 5.45 3.12
C PRO A 73 -8.89 3.94 3.40
N THR A 74 -9.55 3.22 2.51
CA THR A 74 -9.43 1.76 2.48
C THR A 74 -8.25 1.38 1.61
N ILE A 75 -7.44 0.43 2.07
CA ILE A 75 -6.26 -0.07 1.35
C ILE A 75 -6.41 -1.57 1.17
N SER A 76 -6.14 -2.04 -0.03
CA SER A 76 -6.07 -3.46 -0.33
C SER A 76 -4.85 -3.78 -1.18
N PHE A 77 -4.25 -4.93 -0.96
CA PHE A 77 -3.23 -5.48 -1.83
C PHE A 77 -3.87 -5.99 -3.13
N ASP A 78 -3.38 -5.53 -4.27
CA ASP A 78 -3.66 -6.10 -5.58
C ASP A 78 -2.72 -7.27 -5.86
N THR A 79 -1.48 -7.16 -5.38
CA THR A 79 -0.50 -8.25 -5.37
C THR A 79 -0.84 -9.24 -4.27
N LYS A 80 -0.90 -10.52 -4.59
CA LYS A 80 -1.18 -11.57 -3.61
C LYS A 80 -0.05 -11.66 -2.57
N ILE A 81 -0.42 -11.68 -1.30
CA ILE A 81 0.52 -11.71 -0.17
C ILE A 81 0.00 -12.66 0.92
N PHE A 82 0.92 -13.30 1.62
CA PHE A 82 0.61 -14.12 2.80
C PHE A 82 1.03 -13.35 4.06
N HIS A 83 0.03 -12.79 4.78
CA HIS A 83 0.24 -11.96 5.97
C HIS A 83 -0.98 -12.06 6.90
N PRO A 84 -0.83 -12.13 8.24
CA PRO A 84 -1.97 -12.31 9.14
C PRO A 84 -3.00 -11.17 9.04
N ASN A 85 -2.57 -9.94 8.82
CA ASN A 85 -3.44 -8.76 8.81
C ASN A 85 -3.94 -8.37 7.41
N VAL A 86 -3.75 -9.26 6.43
CA VAL A 86 -4.24 -9.09 5.06
C VAL A 86 -5.16 -10.26 4.70
N HIS A 87 -6.36 -9.96 4.24
CA HIS A 87 -7.30 -10.98 3.80
C HIS A 87 -6.76 -11.71 2.57
N PHE A 88 -6.48 -13.01 2.70
CA PHE A 88 -5.74 -13.78 1.70
C PHE A 88 -6.38 -13.78 0.29
N GLY A 89 -7.71 -13.83 0.22
CA GLY A 89 -8.41 -13.85 -1.06
C GLY A 89 -8.75 -12.48 -1.65
N LYS A 90 -8.97 -11.45 -0.79
CA LYS A 90 -9.41 -10.12 -1.22
C LYS A 90 -8.31 -9.07 -1.20
N GLY A 91 -7.23 -9.33 -0.46
CA GLY A 91 -6.15 -8.38 -0.25
C GLY A 91 -6.46 -7.25 0.74
N ASP A 92 -7.67 -7.21 1.32
CA ASP A 92 -8.04 -6.14 2.24
C ASP A 92 -7.11 -6.11 3.45
N VAL A 93 -6.56 -4.93 3.76
CA VAL A 93 -5.76 -4.69 4.95
C VAL A 93 -6.70 -4.48 6.14
N CYS A 94 -6.33 -4.98 7.31
CA CYS A 94 -7.11 -4.81 8.53
C CYS A 94 -7.38 -3.33 8.79
N LEU A 95 -8.66 -2.96 8.73
CA LEU A 95 -9.09 -1.58 8.84
C LEU A 95 -8.85 -1.00 10.24
N ASP A 96 -8.85 -1.85 11.27
CA ASP A 96 -8.67 -1.40 12.66
C ASP A 96 -7.24 -0.93 12.93
N ILE A 97 -6.26 -1.51 12.24
CA ILE A 97 -4.86 -1.06 12.30
C ILE A 97 -4.73 0.34 11.72
N LEU A 98 -5.35 0.57 10.55
CA LEU A 98 -5.36 1.89 9.93
C LEU A 98 -6.19 2.91 10.74
N LYS A 99 -7.32 2.49 11.34
CA LYS A 99 -8.19 3.40 12.11
C LYS A 99 -7.58 3.85 13.43
N LYS A 100 -6.89 2.96 14.15
CA LYS A 100 -6.31 3.28 15.47
C LYS A 100 -5.31 4.42 15.41
N GLU A 101 -4.50 4.44 14.34
CA GLU A 101 -3.41 5.41 14.17
C GLU A 101 -3.82 6.59 13.27
N TRP A 102 -5.02 6.53 12.63
CA TRP A 102 -5.40 7.52 11.64
C TRP A 102 -5.63 8.90 12.25
N SER A 103 -5.01 9.88 11.65
CA SER A 103 -5.27 11.30 11.88
C SER A 103 -5.57 12.00 10.54
N PRO A 104 -6.52 12.95 10.49
CA PRO A 104 -6.74 13.78 9.31
C PRO A 104 -5.51 14.58 8.84
N ALA A 105 -4.51 14.73 9.70
CA ALA A 105 -3.23 15.33 9.33
C ALA A 105 -2.39 14.42 8.43
N TRP A 106 -2.62 13.11 8.48
CA TRP A 106 -1.94 12.14 7.62
C TRP A 106 -2.43 12.26 6.19
N GLY A 107 -1.54 11.90 5.24
CA GLY A 107 -1.88 11.75 3.83
C GLY A 107 -1.79 10.28 3.40
N LEU A 108 -2.07 10.03 2.13
CA LEU A 108 -2.02 8.69 1.54
C LEU A 108 -0.64 8.06 1.64
N GLN A 109 0.43 8.85 1.52
CA GLN A 109 1.80 8.35 1.66
C GLN A 109 2.06 7.82 3.08
N ALA A 110 1.60 8.55 4.11
CA ALA A 110 1.72 8.08 5.50
C ALA A 110 0.91 6.80 5.74
N ALA A 111 -0.28 6.69 5.15
CA ALA A 111 -1.09 5.47 5.22
C ALA A 111 -0.36 4.27 4.57
N CYS A 112 0.31 4.47 3.43
CA CYS A 112 1.11 3.41 2.80
C CYS A 112 2.32 3.02 3.64
N ARG A 113 3.00 3.99 4.26
CA ARG A 113 4.12 3.71 5.19
C ARG A 113 3.67 2.94 6.42
N ALA A 114 2.44 3.18 6.93
CA ALA A 114 1.86 2.35 7.98
C ALA A 114 1.64 0.89 7.52
N VAL A 115 1.26 0.67 6.24
CA VAL A 115 1.18 -0.68 5.66
C VAL A 115 2.57 -1.31 5.55
N VAL A 116 3.60 -0.55 5.15
CA VAL A 116 5.00 -1.06 5.13
C VAL A 116 5.44 -1.46 6.53
N ALA A 117 5.17 -0.63 7.54
CA ALA A 117 5.48 -0.96 8.94
C ALA A 117 4.76 -2.22 9.43
N LEU A 118 3.49 -2.40 9.02
CA LEU A 118 2.72 -3.61 9.34
C LEU A 118 3.37 -4.88 8.78
N LEU A 119 4.04 -4.83 7.63
CA LEU A 119 4.77 -5.97 7.07
C LEU A 119 5.96 -6.39 7.95
N SER A 120 6.53 -5.45 8.71
CA SER A 120 7.62 -5.73 9.64
C SER A 120 7.15 -6.20 11.03
N ASP A 121 5.92 -5.84 11.42
CA ASP A 121 5.37 -6.12 12.74
C ASP A 121 3.94 -6.71 12.62
N PRO A 122 3.80 -7.99 12.23
CA PRO A 122 2.52 -8.64 12.06
C PRO A 122 1.80 -8.85 13.41
N ASP A 123 0.52 -8.48 13.48
CA ASP A 123 -0.35 -8.72 14.64
C ASP A 123 -1.17 -10.01 14.47
N PRO A 124 -0.82 -11.12 15.14
CA PRO A 124 -1.56 -12.37 15.05
C PRO A 124 -2.79 -12.43 15.94
N SER A 125 -3.11 -11.39 16.73
CA SER A 125 -4.19 -11.42 17.72
C SER A 125 -5.58 -11.47 17.08
N SER A 126 -5.77 -10.78 15.94
CA SER A 126 -7.03 -10.75 15.19
C SER A 126 -6.77 -10.89 13.68
N PRO A 127 -6.40 -12.09 13.21
CA PRO A 127 -5.96 -12.26 11.85
C PRO A 127 -7.10 -12.28 10.84
N LEU A 128 -6.89 -11.64 9.67
CA LEU A 128 -7.70 -11.78 8.47
C LEU A 128 -7.30 -13.00 7.63
N ASN A 129 -6.07 -13.47 7.81
CA ASN A 129 -5.55 -14.73 7.30
C ASN A 129 -5.26 -15.66 8.51
N CYS A 130 -6.19 -16.58 8.76
CA CYS A 130 -6.12 -17.46 9.91
C CYS A 130 -4.89 -18.39 9.87
N ASP A 131 -4.47 -18.84 8.69
CA ASP A 131 -3.31 -19.73 8.56
C ASP A 131 -2.03 -19.03 8.99
N ALA A 132 -1.80 -17.80 8.49
CA ALA A 132 -0.66 -16.99 8.89
C ALA A 132 -0.70 -16.64 10.40
N GLY A 133 -1.87 -16.27 10.91
CA GLY A 133 -2.07 -15.98 12.33
C GLY A 133 -1.85 -17.19 13.23
N ASN A 134 -2.28 -18.37 12.79
CA ASN A 134 -2.09 -19.62 13.54
C ASN A 134 -0.61 -20.02 13.61
N MET A 135 0.14 -19.91 12.50
CA MET A 135 1.59 -20.19 12.48
C MET A 135 2.32 -19.31 13.50
N LEU A 136 2.05 -18.00 13.49
CA LEU A 136 2.69 -17.07 14.42
C LEU A 136 2.31 -17.34 15.88
N ARG A 137 1.02 -17.61 16.17
CA ARG A 137 0.55 -17.93 17.54
C ARG A 137 1.11 -19.27 18.06
N ALA A 138 1.34 -20.22 17.17
CA ALA A 138 1.97 -21.50 17.52
C ALA A 138 3.51 -21.38 17.69
N GLY A 139 4.10 -20.21 17.38
CA GLY A 139 5.54 -20.03 17.41
C GLY A 139 6.28 -20.68 16.21
N ASP A 140 5.55 -21.12 15.19
CA ASP A 140 6.13 -21.70 13.97
C ASP A 140 6.53 -20.57 13.00
N ILE A 141 7.54 -19.82 13.43
CA ILE A 141 8.06 -18.66 12.69
C ILE A 141 8.64 -19.10 11.34
N LEU A 142 9.34 -20.24 11.32
CA LEU A 142 9.96 -20.73 10.08
C LEU A 142 8.91 -21.05 9.01
N ALA A 143 7.81 -21.71 9.37
CA ALA A 143 6.73 -22.00 8.43
C ALA A 143 6.07 -20.71 7.91
N TYR A 144 5.82 -19.74 8.82
CA TYR A 144 5.29 -18.46 8.44
C TYR A 144 6.21 -17.71 7.46
N GLU A 145 7.48 -17.53 7.81
CA GLU A 145 8.44 -16.76 7.00
C GLU A 145 8.69 -17.43 5.64
N THR A 146 8.81 -18.76 5.62
CA THR A 146 9.00 -19.51 4.37
C THR A 146 7.80 -19.35 3.45
N THR A 147 6.59 -19.49 3.98
CA THR A 147 5.36 -19.32 3.21
C THR A 147 5.18 -17.89 2.72
N ALA A 148 5.37 -16.90 3.59
CA ALA A 148 5.28 -15.49 3.24
C ALA A 148 6.29 -15.10 2.15
N ARG A 149 7.54 -15.59 2.27
CA ARG A 149 8.60 -15.35 1.29
C ARG A 149 8.28 -16.00 -0.07
N MET A 150 7.74 -17.22 -0.08
CA MET A 150 7.31 -17.87 -1.30
C MET A 150 6.28 -17.02 -2.06
N TYR A 151 5.23 -16.56 -1.38
CA TYR A 151 4.22 -15.70 -2.00
C TYR A 151 4.78 -14.36 -2.46
N ALA A 152 5.70 -13.76 -1.70
CA ALA A 152 6.36 -12.51 -2.06
C ALA A 152 7.19 -12.64 -3.34
N ILE A 153 7.96 -13.74 -3.47
CA ILE A 153 8.75 -14.03 -4.67
C ILE A 153 7.85 -14.27 -5.88
N GLU A 154 6.83 -15.11 -5.73
CA GLU A 154 5.94 -15.49 -6.84
C GLU A 154 5.14 -14.31 -7.39
N ASN A 155 4.73 -13.38 -6.53
CA ASN A 155 3.79 -12.33 -6.91
C ASN A 155 4.39 -10.91 -6.92
N GLY A 156 5.49 -10.66 -6.19
CA GLY A 156 6.06 -9.33 -5.97
C GLY A 156 7.32 -9.03 -6.78
N ARG A 157 8.12 -10.03 -7.17
CA ARG A 157 9.38 -9.80 -7.91
C ARG A 157 9.22 -9.36 -9.35
N GLY A 158 8.09 -9.65 -9.98
CA GLY A 158 7.82 -9.25 -11.37
C GLY A 158 7.31 -7.82 -11.55
N ILE A 159 7.12 -7.07 -10.47
CA ILE A 159 6.63 -5.70 -10.51
C ILE A 159 7.82 -4.76 -10.61
N GLU A 160 7.85 -3.92 -11.66
CA GLU A 160 8.91 -2.93 -11.84
C GLU A 160 8.66 -1.69 -10.96
N TRP A 161 9.73 -1.22 -10.29
CA TRP A 161 9.70 0.07 -9.61
C TRP A 161 9.83 1.20 -10.64
N PRO A 162 8.98 2.23 -10.58
CA PRO A 162 9.05 3.34 -11.53
C PRO A 162 10.38 4.09 -11.37
N VAL A 163 11.31 3.84 -12.27
CA VAL A 163 12.55 4.62 -12.35
C VAL A 163 12.21 5.94 -13.00
N LYS A 164 12.62 7.06 -12.41
CA LYS A 164 12.55 8.36 -13.09
C LYS A 164 13.30 8.28 -14.41
N ALA A 165 12.63 8.58 -15.51
CA ALA A 165 13.32 8.99 -16.71
C ALA A 165 14.20 10.19 -16.35
N LYS A 166 15.53 10.08 -16.59
CA LYS A 166 16.43 11.23 -16.54
C LYS A 166 15.84 12.28 -17.47
N GLU A 167 15.87 13.54 -17.08
CA GLU A 167 15.24 14.73 -17.66
C GLU A 167 15.47 14.99 -19.16
N ASN A 168 15.82 14.01 -19.99
CA ASN A 168 16.16 14.21 -21.41
C ASN A 168 15.27 13.44 -22.41
N ASP A 169 14.25 12.72 -21.98
CA ASP A 169 13.34 12.09 -22.93
C ASP A 169 11.92 12.59 -22.74
N HIS A 170 11.44 13.40 -23.68
CA HIS A 170 10.02 13.72 -23.88
C HIS A 170 9.25 12.45 -24.26
N VAL A 171 9.10 11.51 -23.35
CA VAL A 171 8.23 10.35 -23.50
C VAL A 171 7.04 10.50 -22.58
N THR A 172 5.91 10.69 -23.20
CA THR A 172 4.58 10.86 -22.63
C THR A 172 4.27 9.70 -21.66
N THR A 173 3.95 10.06 -20.43
CA THR A 173 3.61 9.21 -19.25
C THR A 173 2.44 8.20 -19.49
N ALA A 174 1.98 8.04 -20.72
CA ALA A 174 0.82 7.23 -21.08
C ALA A 174 1.12 5.74 -21.38
N GLN A 175 2.38 5.34 -21.52
CA GLN A 175 2.73 4.01 -22.06
C GLN A 175 3.21 2.95 -21.07
N VAL A 176 3.31 3.24 -19.78
CA VAL A 176 3.85 2.28 -18.78
C VAL A 176 2.76 1.48 -18.05
N LEU A 177 1.51 1.52 -18.51
CA LEU A 177 0.37 0.90 -17.79
C LEU A 177 -0.65 0.21 -18.72
N GLN A 178 -0.16 -0.62 -19.59
CA GLN A 178 -0.99 -1.68 -20.17
C GLN A 178 -0.72 -3.01 -19.49
#